data_7631214493cb27618b6c67ff8b32af9b
#
_entry.id   7631214493cb27618b6c67ff8b32af9b
#
_cell.length_a   1.000
_cell.length_b   1.000
_cell.length_c   1.000
_cell.angle_alpha   90.00
_cell.angle_beta   90.00
_cell.angle_gamma   90.00
#
_symmetry.space_group_name_H-M   'P 1'
#
loop_
_entity.id
_entity.type
_entity.pdbx_description
1 polymer ?
#
loop_
_entity_poly.entity_id
_entity_poly.type
_entity_poly.pdbx_seq_one_letter_code
_entity_poly.pdbx_strand_id
1 'polypeptide(L)'
;MIGFAVLFGLLAVFLAQVWLNNQADERLKSIDAQRKAAPPARSIVVASKSLRFGDELTSAALREMPWPENALPAGAFGKIADLTSSKRIVLMPIDTNEAVLAAKITGPGQRATLSAMLTDGMKAVTIRVNDVEGVAGFVLPGERVDVVLTRTGEKNNAVNDVVLQNVRVLAIDQLADQRADKPAVVKAVTLEVNPTDGQKVALAATVGTLSLLLRKAGDVVSADTRRVTTHDLMTAPAQESHFVTIGVMRPSRGERVEYTVPVEEGDAHSAALSSPLPARN
;
A
#
# COMPACT_ATOMS: atom_id res chain seq x y z
N MET A 1 40.88 -76.73 3.56
CA MET A 1 40.24 -75.76 2.61
C MET A 1 38.95 -75.18 3.19
N ILE A 2 38.00 -75.98 3.72
CA ILE A 2 36.68 -75.52 4.22
C ILE A 2 36.84 -74.58 5.45
N GLY A 3 37.79 -74.82 6.38
CA GLY A 3 38.01 -73.99 7.55
C GLY A 3 38.46 -72.52 7.22
N PHE A 4 39.29 -72.39 6.21
CA PHE A 4 39.69 -71.06 5.71
C PHE A 4 38.55 -70.28 5.04
N ALA A 5 37.71 -70.96 4.30
CA ALA A 5 36.53 -70.32 3.67
C ALA A 5 35.52 -69.79 4.71
N VAL A 6 35.29 -70.56 5.79
CA VAL A 6 34.41 -70.12 6.89
C VAL A 6 35.00 -68.90 7.62
N LEU A 7 36.34 -68.93 7.89
CA LEU A 7 37.01 -67.81 8.55
C LEU A 7 36.94 -66.54 7.74
N PHE A 8 37.18 -66.61 6.41
CA PHE A 8 37.07 -65.47 5.53
C PHE A 8 35.61 -64.96 5.39
N GLY A 9 34.63 -65.87 5.41
CA GLY A 9 33.21 -65.47 5.41
C GLY A 9 32.81 -64.71 6.69
N LEU A 10 33.23 -65.19 7.86
CA LEU A 10 32.98 -64.50 9.12
C LEU A 10 33.67 -63.13 9.17
N LEU A 11 34.93 -63.03 8.67
CA LEU A 11 35.63 -61.76 8.60
C LEU A 11 34.95 -60.75 7.67
N ALA A 12 34.47 -61.22 6.52
CA ALA A 12 33.75 -60.36 5.57
C ALA A 12 32.45 -59.83 6.18
N VAL A 13 31.67 -60.68 6.89
CA VAL A 13 30.45 -60.27 7.60
C VAL A 13 30.75 -59.28 8.69
N PHE A 14 31.83 -59.52 9.47
CA PHE A 14 32.24 -58.58 10.52
C PHE A 14 32.63 -57.22 9.95
N LEU A 15 33.44 -57.17 8.90
CA LEU A 15 33.83 -55.92 8.23
C LEU A 15 32.60 -55.20 7.64
N ALA A 16 31.67 -55.94 7.05
CA ALA A 16 30.41 -55.37 6.53
C ALA A 16 29.57 -54.75 7.66
N GLN A 17 29.46 -55.42 8.82
CA GLN A 17 28.73 -54.87 9.96
C GLN A 17 29.40 -53.63 10.55
N VAL A 18 30.72 -53.61 10.67
CA VAL A 18 31.45 -52.43 11.13
C VAL A 18 31.27 -51.27 10.17
N TRP A 19 31.32 -51.52 8.86
CA TRP A 19 31.09 -50.50 7.85
C TRP A 19 29.64 -49.95 7.88
N LEU A 20 28.62 -50.81 8.01
CA LEU A 20 27.22 -50.39 8.13
C LEU A 20 27.01 -49.55 9.41
N ASN A 21 27.57 -49.96 10.54
CA ASN A 21 27.44 -49.21 11.81
C ASN A 21 28.10 -47.84 11.71
N ASN A 22 29.29 -47.74 11.14
CA ASN A 22 29.95 -46.46 10.93
C ASN A 22 29.14 -45.52 10.02
N GLN A 23 28.54 -46.08 8.97
CA GLN A 23 27.69 -45.28 8.04
C GLN A 23 26.39 -44.80 8.72
N ALA A 24 25.81 -45.62 9.59
CA ALA A 24 24.66 -45.24 10.40
C ALA A 24 25.02 -44.10 11.39
N ASP A 25 26.17 -44.21 12.05
CA ASP A 25 26.66 -43.19 12.98
C ASP A 25 26.98 -41.85 12.26
N GLU A 26 27.55 -41.91 11.05
CA GLU A 26 27.78 -40.70 10.26
C GLU A 26 26.47 -40.01 9.83
N ARG A 27 25.46 -40.79 9.47
CA ARG A 27 24.13 -40.26 9.18
C ARG A 27 23.47 -39.61 10.39
N LEU A 28 23.54 -40.26 11.54
CA LEU A 28 23.06 -39.70 12.83
C LEU A 28 23.78 -38.41 13.18
N LYS A 29 25.09 -38.36 13.06
CA LYS A 29 25.89 -37.14 13.29
C LYS A 29 25.54 -36.04 12.32
N SER A 30 25.26 -36.33 11.03
CA SER A 30 24.85 -35.32 10.04
C SER A 30 23.46 -34.76 10.34
N ILE A 31 22.52 -35.61 10.78
CA ILE A 31 21.17 -35.17 11.19
C ILE A 31 21.25 -34.30 12.46
N ASP A 32 22.09 -34.70 13.44
CA ASP A 32 22.28 -33.89 14.65
C ASP A 32 23.00 -32.56 14.38
N ALA A 33 23.95 -32.56 13.44
CA ALA A 33 24.62 -31.34 13.00
C ALA A 33 23.61 -30.41 12.26
N GLN A 34 22.73 -30.94 11.43
CA GLN A 34 21.67 -30.16 10.78
C GLN A 34 20.66 -29.61 11.80
N ARG A 35 20.30 -30.40 12.83
CA ARG A 35 19.42 -29.92 13.92
C ARG A 35 20.09 -28.80 14.74
N LYS A 36 21.38 -28.90 15.01
CA LYS A 36 22.16 -27.86 15.71
C LYS A 36 22.39 -26.61 14.85
N ALA A 37 22.46 -26.78 13.53
CA ALA A 37 22.60 -25.67 12.58
C ALA A 37 21.26 -24.96 12.27
N ALA A 38 20.12 -25.53 12.70
CA ALA A 38 18.84 -24.84 12.56
C ALA A 38 18.86 -23.56 13.41
N PRO A 39 18.48 -22.40 12.84
CA PRO A 39 18.44 -21.16 13.61
C PRO A 39 17.51 -21.32 14.81
N PRO A 40 17.80 -20.68 15.94
CA PRO A 40 16.92 -20.72 17.11
C PRO A 40 15.55 -20.23 16.71
N ALA A 41 14.53 -21.03 17.01
CA ALA A 41 13.14 -20.73 16.69
C ALA A 41 12.43 -20.29 17.97
N ARG A 42 11.69 -19.17 17.86
CA ARG A 42 10.72 -18.75 18.87
C ARG A 42 9.33 -19.16 18.45
N SER A 43 8.45 -19.39 19.41
CA SER A 43 7.04 -19.55 19.12
C SER A 43 6.42 -18.21 18.80
N ILE A 44 5.58 -18.14 17.73
CA ILE A 44 4.68 -17.02 17.47
C ILE A 44 3.26 -17.50 17.29
N VAL A 45 2.32 -16.61 17.57
CA VAL A 45 0.90 -16.86 17.36
C VAL A 45 0.50 -16.43 15.95
N VAL A 46 -0.12 -17.36 15.23
CA VAL A 46 -0.70 -17.12 13.90
C VAL A 46 -2.20 -17.43 13.90
N ALA A 47 -2.94 -16.84 12.98
CA ALA A 47 -4.34 -17.14 12.79
C ALA A 47 -4.54 -18.55 12.20
N SER A 48 -5.42 -19.35 12.80
CA SER A 48 -5.82 -20.67 12.27
C SER A 48 -6.85 -20.57 11.16
N LYS A 49 -7.58 -19.45 11.11
CA LYS A 49 -8.60 -19.13 10.11
C LYS A 49 -8.51 -17.63 9.76
N SER A 50 -9.11 -17.23 8.65
CA SER A 50 -9.22 -15.82 8.30
C SER A 50 -10.06 -15.10 9.37
N LEU A 51 -9.54 -13.97 9.86
CA LEU A 51 -10.16 -13.12 10.87
C LEU A 51 -10.46 -11.75 10.26
N ARG A 52 -11.64 -11.21 10.57
CA ARG A 52 -12.14 -9.92 10.06
C ARG A 52 -12.25 -8.88 11.15
N PHE A 53 -12.44 -7.63 10.76
CA PHE A 53 -12.75 -6.56 11.68
C PHE A 53 -13.93 -6.92 12.59
N GLY A 54 -13.77 -6.74 13.89
CA GLY A 54 -14.80 -7.04 14.89
C GLY A 54 -14.77 -8.46 15.44
N ASP A 55 -14.00 -9.38 14.86
CA ASP A 55 -13.86 -10.74 15.38
C ASP A 55 -13.11 -10.74 16.72
N GLU A 56 -13.60 -11.51 17.68
CA GLU A 56 -12.92 -11.73 18.96
C GLU A 56 -11.82 -12.79 18.79
N LEU A 57 -10.65 -12.53 19.34
CA LEU A 57 -9.54 -13.48 19.35
C LEU A 57 -9.79 -14.58 20.38
N THR A 58 -10.10 -15.76 19.89
CA THR A 58 -10.32 -16.98 20.69
C THR A 58 -9.20 -17.98 20.49
N SER A 59 -8.96 -18.85 21.46
CA SER A 59 -7.95 -19.91 21.33
C SER A 59 -8.18 -20.83 20.13
N ALA A 60 -9.44 -21.07 19.74
CA ALA A 60 -9.79 -21.87 18.57
C ALA A 60 -9.43 -21.20 17.23
N ALA A 61 -9.32 -19.87 17.23
CA ALA A 61 -8.97 -19.10 16.04
C ALA A 61 -7.44 -18.88 15.88
N LEU A 62 -6.66 -19.35 16.85
CA LEU A 62 -5.22 -19.11 16.94
C LEU A 62 -4.45 -20.41 17.06
N ARG A 63 -3.19 -20.39 16.63
CA ARG A 63 -2.24 -21.47 16.87
C ARG A 63 -0.83 -20.93 17.06
N GLU A 64 -0.04 -21.62 17.83
CA GLU A 64 1.37 -21.32 17.99
C GLU A 64 2.18 -22.12 16.96
N MET A 65 3.19 -21.49 16.37
CA MET A 65 4.11 -22.16 15.45
C MET A 65 5.55 -21.66 15.64
N PRO A 66 6.56 -22.51 15.40
CA PRO A 66 7.95 -22.08 15.47
C PRO A 66 8.27 -21.09 14.36
N TRP A 67 9.03 -20.06 14.70
CA TRP A 67 9.43 -18.99 13.78
C TRP A 67 10.91 -18.65 13.96
N PRO A 68 11.68 -18.43 12.87
CA PRO A 68 13.08 -18.05 12.98
C PRO A 68 13.24 -16.74 13.78
N GLU A 69 14.12 -16.74 14.79
CA GLU A 69 14.28 -15.59 15.69
C GLU A 69 14.75 -14.33 14.95
N ASN A 70 15.56 -14.50 13.91
CA ASN A 70 16.08 -13.41 13.07
C ASN A 70 15.03 -12.79 12.11
N ALA A 71 13.87 -13.42 11.94
CA ALA A 71 12.79 -12.97 11.06
C ALA A 71 11.51 -12.62 11.84
N LEU A 72 11.59 -12.44 13.17
CA LEU A 72 10.44 -12.18 14.02
C LEU A 72 9.81 -10.82 13.66
N PRO A 73 8.53 -10.78 13.26
CA PRO A 73 7.86 -9.53 12.97
C PRO A 73 7.71 -8.66 14.23
N ALA A 74 7.89 -7.36 14.09
CA ALA A 74 7.69 -6.43 15.20
C ALA A 74 6.23 -6.48 15.69
N GLY A 75 6.05 -6.57 17.02
CA GLY A 75 4.71 -6.66 17.62
C GLY A 75 4.03 -8.03 17.53
N ALA A 76 4.75 -9.09 17.15
CA ALA A 76 4.24 -10.46 17.19
C ALA A 76 4.14 -10.98 18.63
N PHE A 77 3.12 -11.83 18.89
CA PHE A 77 2.90 -12.46 20.18
C PHE A 77 3.47 -13.88 20.19
N GLY A 78 4.10 -14.26 21.31
CA GLY A 78 4.72 -15.58 21.45
C GLY A 78 3.78 -16.66 21.94
N LYS A 79 2.71 -16.30 22.67
CA LYS A 79 1.79 -17.24 23.30
C LYS A 79 0.33 -16.85 23.07
N ILE A 80 -0.54 -17.82 22.85
CA ILE A 80 -1.98 -17.62 22.73
C ILE A 80 -2.56 -16.99 24.01
N ALA A 81 -2.03 -17.35 25.17
CA ALA A 81 -2.49 -16.80 26.45
C ALA A 81 -2.38 -15.26 26.52
N ASP A 82 -1.35 -14.67 25.89
CA ASP A 82 -1.15 -13.21 25.86
C ASP A 82 -2.24 -12.47 25.08
N LEU A 83 -2.92 -13.18 24.18
CA LEU A 83 -3.98 -12.66 23.33
C LEU A 83 -5.37 -12.91 23.90
N THR A 84 -5.57 -14.03 24.60
CA THR A 84 -6.89 -14.48 25.08
C THR A 84 -7.16 -14.15 26.56
N SER A 85 -6.14 -13.78 27.32
CA SER A 85 -6.27 -13.39 28.74
C SER A 85 -7.15 -12.16 28.96
N SER A 86 -7.20 -11.27 27.97
CA SER A 86 -8.08 -10.11 27.95
C SER A 86 -8.72 -10.03 26.58
N LYS A 87 -10.03 -9.87 26.53
CA LYS A 87 -10.78 -9.80 25.27
C LYS A 87 -10.14 -8.79 24.33
N ARG A 88 -9.60 -9.29 23.23
CA ARG A 88 -9.02 -8.49 22.15
C ARG A 88 -9.82 -8.74 20.88
N ILE A 89 -9.94 -7.73 20.07
CA ILE A 89 -10.77 -7.73 18.85
C ILE A 89 -9.89 -7.34 17.68
N VAL A 90 -10.14 -7.93 16.54
CA VAL A 90 -9.43 -7.66 15.29
C VAL A 90 -9.80 -6.29 14.74
N LEU A 91 -8.81 -5.46 14.43
CA LEU A 91 -8.97 -4.13 13.82
C LEU A 91 -8.68 -4.14 12.32
N MET A 92 -7.79 -5.03 11.86
CA MET A 92 -7.46 -5.21 10.45
C MET A 92 -7.53 -6.68 10.09
N PRO A 93 -7.95 -7.03 8.88
CA PRO A 93 -8.02 -8.41 8.44
C PRO A 93 -6.70 -9.16 8.64
N ILE A 94 -6.81 -10.41 9.12
CA ILE A 94 -5.67 -11.32 9.33
C ILE A 94 -5.98 -12.59 8.55
N ASP A 95 -5.09 -12.97 7.64
CA ASP A 95 -5.26 -14.17 6.84
C ASP A 95 -4.88 -15.44 7.59
N THR A 96 -5.36 -16.58 7.11
CA THR A 96 -4.96 -17.87 7.65
C THR A 96 -3.46 -18.05 7.55
N ASN A 97 -2.82 -18.46 8.64
CA ASN A 97 -1.37 -18.63 8.82
C ASN A 97 -0.57 -17.31 8.90
N GLU A 98 -1.24 -16.17 8.93
CA GLU A 98 -0.61 -14.89 9.16
C GLU A 98 -0.32 -14.67 10.64
N ALA A 99 0.83 -14.05 10.95
CA ALA A 99 1.21 -13.69 12.32
C ALA A 99 0.26 -12.63 12.89
N VAL A 100 -0.23 -12.86 14.12
CA VAL A 100 -1.05 -11.87 14.82
C VAL A 100 -0.15 -10.79 15.40
N LEU A 101 -0.30 -9.57 14.87
CA LEU A 101 0.49 -8.41 15.26
C LEU A 101 -0.31 -7.44 16.13
N ALA A 102 0.37 -6.77 17.05
CA ALA A 102 -0.23 -5.78 17.93
C ALA A 102 -0.93 -4.63 17.15
N ALA A 103 -0.39 -4.26 15.99
CA ALA A 103 -0.97 -3.23 15.12
C ALA A 103 -2.31 -3.63 14.47
N LYS A 104 -2.63 -4.93 14.42
CA LYS A 104 -3.85 -5.45 13.77
C LYS A 104 -4.98 -5.75 14.76
N ILE A 105 -4.76 -5.58 16.05
CA ILE A 105 -5.70 -5.95 17.11
C ILE A 105 -5.85 -4.83 18.14
N THR A 106 -6.95 -4.86 18.91
CA THR A 106 -7.13 -3.91 20.01
C THR A 106 -6.16 -4.19 21.17
N GLY A 107 -5.92 -3.17 21.98
CA GLY A 107 -5.32 -3.37 23.30
C GLY A 107 -6.18 -4.25 24.22
N PRO A 108 -5.64 -4.67 25.38
CA PRO A 108 -6.36 -5.51 26.33
C PRO A 108 -7.68 -4.88 26.78
N GLY A 109 -8.81 -5.59 26.62
CA GLY A 109 -10.13 -5.12 27.04
C GLY A 109 -10.71 -3.94 26.27
N GLN A 110 -10.06 -3.49 25.21
CA GLN A 110 -10.57 -2.41 24.36
C GLN A 110 -11.58 -2.95 23.34
N ARG A 111 -12.56 -2.11 23.00
CA ARG A 111 -13.54 -2.43 21.95
C ARG A 111 -12.98 -2.08 20.58
N ALA A 112 -13.38 -2.83 19.54
CA ALA A 112 -13.13 -2.45 18.15
C ALA A 112 -14.04 -1.27 17.79
N THR A 113 -13.53 -0.08 17.98
CA THR A 113 -14.20 1.15 17.59
C THR A 113 -13.40 1.82 16.48
N LEU A 114 -14.05 2.66 15.67
CA LEU A 114 -13.36 3.49 14.69
C LEU A 114 -12.23 4.30 15.32
N SER A 115 -12.38 4.74 16.57
CA SER A 115 -11.33 5.46 17.30
C SER A 115 -10.08 4.61 17.56
N ALA A 116 -10.21 3.29 17.69
CA ALA A 116 -9.05 2.39 17.84
C ALA A 116 -8.28 2.16 16.52
N MET A 117 -8.87 2.51 15.38
CA MET A 117 -8.25 2.42 14.05
C MET A 117 -7.53 3.72 13.64
N LEU A 118 -7.72 4.80 14.40
CA LEU A 118 -7.11 6.09 14.09
C LEU A 118 -5.61 6.07 14.40
N THR A 119 -4.84 6.66 13.52
CA THR A 119 -3.43 7.00 13.77
C THR A 119 -3.35 8.09 14.85
N ASP A 120 -2.30 8.08 15.65
CA ASP A 120 -2.10 9.06 16.70
C ASP A 120 -2.18 10.50 16.16
N GLY A 121 -2.97 11.33 16.85
CA GLY A 121 -3.23 12.72 16.46
C GLY A 121 -4.26 12.92 15.35
N MET A 122 -4.70 11.85 14.69
CA MET A 122 -5.72 11.93 13.64
C MET A 122 -7.15 11.90 14.23
N LYS A 123 -8.10 12.34 13.43
CA LYS A 123 -9.52 12.38 13.73
C LYS A 123 -10.34 11.71 12.64
N ALA A 124 -11.49 11.19 13.00
CA ALA A 124 -12.48 10.71 12.04
C ALA A 124 -13.50 11.80 11.74
N VAL A 125 -13.76 12.09 10.49
CA VAL A 125 -14.83 12.97 10.03
C VAL A 125 -15.71 12.22 9.05
N THR A 126 -17.03 12.28 9.24
CA THR A 126 -17.98 11.68 8.30
C THR A 126 -18.59 12.76 7.43
N ILE A 127 -18.52 12.55 6.13
CA ILE A 127 -19.11 13.44 5.12
C ILE A 127 -20.18 12.69 4.34
N ARG A 128 -21.18 13.44 3.89
CA ARG A 128 -22.13 12.93 2.90
C ARG A 128 -21.58 13.19 1.51
N VAL A 129 -21.65 12.19 0.67
CA VAL A 129 -21.22 12.27 -0.72
C VAL A 129 -22.40 11.96 -1.64
N ASN A 130 -22.40 12.54 -2.85
CA ASN A 130 -23.45 12.27 -3.81
C ASN A 130 -23.23 10.89 -4.45
N ASP A 131 -24.28 10.10 -4.54
CA ASP A 131 -24.28 8.72 -5.06
C ASP A 131 -23.67 8.59 -6.47
N VAL A 132 -23.80 9.63 -7.30
CA VAL A 132 -23.35 9.65 -8.69
C VAL A 132 -21.89 10.12 -8.82
N GLU A 133 -21.40 10.93 -7.90
CA GLU A 133 -20.09 11.59 -7.98
C GLU A 133 -19.03 10.91 -7.10
N GLY A 134 -19.41 9.92 -6.31
CA GLY A 134 -18.51 9.18 -5.40
C GLY A 134 -18.08 7.84 -5.97
N VAL A 135 -17.43 7.80 -7.14
CA VAL A 135 -16.86 6.57 -7.72
C VAL A 135 -17.79 5.35 -7.64
N ALA A 136 -19.12 5.59 -7.70
CA ALA A 136 -20.21 4.60 -7.85
C ALA A 136 -20.07 3.34 -6.96
N GLY A 137 -19.71 3.49 -5.67
CA GLY A 137 -19.60 2.37 -4.74
C GLY A 137 -18.31 1.58 -4.81
N PHE A 138 -17.30 2.00 -5.55
CA PHE A 138 -15.98 1.37 -5.60
C PHE A 138 -15.03 1.83 -4.50
N VAL A 139 -15.40 2.83 -3.71
CA VAL A 139 -14.59 3.24 -2.55
C VAL A 139 -14.80 2.23 -1.42
N LEU A 140 -13.72 1.62 -0.98
CA LEU A 140 -13.72 0.65 0.12
C LEU A 140 -12.96 1.20 1.34
N PRO A 141 -13.28 0.74 2.56
CA PRO A 141 -12.46 1.04 3.74
C PRO A 141 -11.00 0.63 3.50
N GLY A 142 -10.07 1.50 3.91
CA GLY A 142 -8.64 1.32 3.70
C GLY A 142 -8.07 1.99 2.44
N GLU A 143 -8.89 2.34 1.48
CA GLU A 143 -8.47 3.05 0.27
C GLU A 143 -8.17 4.53 0.53
N ARG A 144 -7.55 5.18 -0.45
CA ARG A 144 -7.22 6.60 -0.41
C ARG A 144 -7.96 7.38 -1.48
N VAL A 145 -8.48 8.52 -1.06
CA VAL A 145 -9.29 9.40 -1.90
C VAL A 145 -8.81 10.84 -1.81
N ASP A 146 -9.13 11.63 -2.84
CA ASP A 146 -9.10 13.08 -2.77
C ASP A 146 -10.54 13.60 -2.61
N VAL A 147 -10.71 14.63 -1.80
CA VAL A 147 -12.00 15.26 -1.52
C VAL A 147 -12.10 16.54 -2.33
N VAL A 148 -13.09 16.64 -3.17
CA VAL A 148 -13.37 17.82 -3.98
C VAL A 148 -14.67 18.47 -3.57
N LEU A 149 -14.69 19.79 -3.63
CA LEU A 149 -15.84 20.63 -3.33
C LEU A 149 -16.36 21.28 -4.61
N THR A 150 -17.59 20.98 -4.97
CA THR A 150 -18.32 21.73 -6.01
C THR A 150 -19.26 22.73 -5.35
N ARG A 151 -19.12 24.00 -5.66
CA ARG A 151 -19.96 25.08 -5.14
C ARG A 151 -20.28 26.12 -6.22
N THR A 152 -21.31 26.89 -5.99
CA THR A 152 -21.61 28.06 -6.82
C THR A 152 -20.71 29.21 -6.38
N GLY A 153 -19.90 29.71 -7.31
CA GLY A 153 -19.06 30.89 -7.11
C GLY A 153 -19.77 32.18 -7.47
N GLU A 154 -18.98 33.26 -7.60
CA GLU A 154 -19.51 34.56 -8.02
C GLU A 154 -20.10 34.48 -9.43
N LYS A 155 -21.13 35.31 -9.71
CA LYS A 155 -21.84 35.37 -10.98
C LYS A 155 -22.48 34.04 -11.42
N ASN A 156 -22.89 33.18 -10.45
CA ASN A 156 -23.56 31.91 -10.73
C ASN A 156 -22.71 30.87 -11.49
N ASN A 157 -21.36 31.03 -11.48
CA ASN A 157 -20.44 30.05 -12.08
C ASN A 157 -20.18 28.92 -11.12
N ALA A 158 -20.25 27.66 -11.57
CA ALA A 158 -19.83 26.53 -10.76
C ALA A 158 -18.29 26.51 -10.66
N VAL A 159 -17.83 26.18 -9.46
CA VAL A 159 -16.41 26.13 -9.12
C VAL A 159 -16.14 24.79 -8.44
N ASN A 160 -15.07 24.12 -8.86
CA ASN A 160 -14.59 22.89 -8.25
C ASN A 160 -13.19 23.13 -7.66
N ASP A 161 -13.07 22.87 -6.37
CA ASP A 161 -11.83 23.02 -5.59
C ASP A 161 -11.45 21.67 -4.96
N VAL A 162 -10.18 21.25 -5.05
CA VAL A 162 -9.68 20.12 -4.27
C VAL A 162 -9.44 20.59 -2.83
N VAL A 163 -10.19 20.04 -1.88
CA VAL A 163 -10.12 20.41 -0.46
C VAL A 163 -9.05 19.63 0.27
N LEU A 164 -9.00 18.34 0.05
CA LEU A 164 -8.02 17.42 0.64
C LEU A 164 -7.51 16.44 -0.40
N GLN A 165 -6.27 16.02 -0.25
CA GLN A 165 -5.66 14.97 -1.06
C GLN A 165 -5.14 13.83 -0.18
N ASN A 166 -5.12 12.61 -0.75
CA ASN A 166 -4.51 11.44 -0.16
C ASN A 166 -5.07 11.07 1.23
N VAL A 167 -6.38 11.16 1.41
CA VAL A 167 -7.07 10.89 2.67
C VAL A 167 -7.48 9.43 2.74
N ARG A 168 -7.23 8.76 3.87
CA ARG A 168 -7.63 7.37 4.08
C ARG A 168 -9.12 7.26 4.44
N VAL A 169 -9.81 6.34 3.79
CA VAL A 169 -11.18 5.94 4.12
C VAL A 169 -11.16 4.96 5.28
N LEU A 170 -11.87 5.28 6.35
CA LEU A 170 -12.01 4.40 7.53
C LEU A 170 -13.25 3.53 7.43
N ALA A 171 -14.35 4.09 6.97
CA ALA A 171 -15.63 3.39 6.85
C ALA A 171 -16.49 4.03 5.76
N ILE A 172 -17.37 3.22 5.18
CA ILE A 172 -18.43 3.66 4.29
C ILE A 172 -19.77 3.33 4.92
N ASP A 173 -20.71 4.29 4.94
CA ASP A 173 -21.96 4.17 5.69
C ASP A 173 -21.69 3.68 7.13
N GLN A 174 -22.05 2.45 7.44
CA GLN A 174 -21.79 1.80 8.73
C GLN A 174 -20.78 0.64 8.62
N LEU A 175 -20.15 0.45 7.46
CA LEU A 175 -19.20 -0.63 7.21
C LEU A 175 -17.76 -0.12 7.37
N ALA A 176 -17.03 -0.75 8.28
CA ALA A 176 -15.59 -0.52 8.48
C ALA A 176 -14.73 -1.73 8.06
N ASP A 177 -15.32 -2.75 7.43
CA ASP A 177 -14.61 -3.94 6.97
C ASP A 177 -13.95 -3.68 5.60
N GLN A 178 -12.64 -3.76 5.54
CA GLN A 178 -11.83 -3.58 4.32
C GLN A 178 -12.04 -4.67 3.26
N ARG A 179 -12.77 -5.74 3.59
CA ARG A 179 -13.09 -6.85 2.68
C ARG A 179 -14.56 -6.93 2.32
N ALA A 180 -15.25 -5.80 2.29
CA ALA A 180 -16.60 -5.76 1.76
C ALA A 180 -16.57 -6.07 0.26
N ASP A 181 -16.97 -7.28 -0.13
CA ASP A 181 -16.83 -7.80 -1.49
C ASP A 181 -17.93 -7.31 -2.47
N LYS A 182 -18.85 -6.47 -2.03
CA LYS A 182 -19.97 -6.01 -2.87
C LYS A 182 -19.98 -4.50 -3.01
N PRO A 183 -20.02 -3.98 -4.25
CA PRO A 183 -20.28 -2.56 -4.48
C PRO A 183 -21.61 -2.15 -3.85
N ALA A 184 -21.60 -1.13 -3.02
CA ALA A 184 -22.79 -0.55 -2.40
C ALA A 184 -22.84 0.93 -2.73
N VAL A 185 -24.06 1.46 -2.90
CA VAL A 185 -24.25 2.91 -3.07
C VAL A 185 -23.87 3.60 -1.76
N VAL A 186 -22.77 4.34 -1.80
CA VAL A 186 -22.19 5.00 -0.63
C VAL A 186 -22.82 6.37 -0.45
N LYS A 187 -23.45 6.62 0.69
CA LYS A 187 -24.09 7.91 1.07
C LYS A 187 -23.26 8.71 2.05
N ALA A 188 -22.49 8.03 2.88
CA ALA A 188 -21.62 8.64 3.88
C ALA A 188 -20.26 7.95 3.91
N VAL A 189 -19.19 8.73 3.94
CA VAL A 189 -17.83 8.23 4.03
C VAL A 189 -17.16 8.83 5.26
N THR A 190 -16.53 7.97 6.07
CA THR A 190 -15.74 8.40 7.22
C THR A 190 -14.26 8.40 6.83
N LEU A 191 -13.65 9.56 6.95
CA LEU A 191 -12.27 9.85 6.56
C LEU A 191 -11.37 10.05 7.78
N GLU A 192 -10.12 9.65 7.67
CA GLU A 192 -9.08 9.94 8.64
C GLU A 192 -8.36 11.23 8.25
N VAL A 193 -8.47 12.24 9.09
CA VAL A 193 -7.93 13.58 8.81
C VAL A 193 -7.20 14.13 10.02
N ASN A 194 -6.27 15.06 9.81
CA ASN A 194 -5.76 15.85 10.92
C ASN A 194 -6.81 16.87 11.40
N PRO A 195 -6.67 17.47 12.58
CA PRO A 195 -7.67 18.40 13.13
C PRO A 195 -7.98 19.59 12.22
N THR A 196 -6.98 20.15 11.56
CA THR A 196 -7.14 21.33 10.66
C THR A 196 -7.90 20.93 9.40
N ASP A 197 -7.58 19.78 8.81
CA ASP A 197 -8.25 19.29 7.61
C ASP A 197 -9.68 18.86 7.93
N GLY A 198 -9.94 18.35 9.14
CA GLY A 198 -11.29 18.09 9.62
C GLY A 198 -12.15 19.36 9.64
N GLN A 199 -11.59 20.49 10.07
CA GLN A 199 -12.28 21.80 10.05
C GLN A 199 -12.54 22.27 8.60
N LYS A 200 -11.56 22.10 7.68
CA LYS A 200 -11.74 22.44 6.27
C LYS A 200 -12.88 21.66 5.64
N VAL A 201 -12.91 20.34 5.86
CA VAL A 201 -13.97 19.46 5.33
C VAL A 201 -15.34 19.81 5.92
N ALA A 202 -15.40 20.04 7.24
CA ALA A 202 -16.65 20.44 7.89
C ALA A 202 -17.20 21.76 7.31
N LEU A 203 -16.33 22.73 7.10
CA LEU A 203 -16.71 23.98 6.45
C LEU A 203 -17.13 23.77 4.97
N ALA A 204 -16.36 22.98 4.21
CA ALA A 204 -16.65 22.67 2.83
C ALA A 204 -18.05 22.03 2.66
N ALA A 205 -18.42 21.13 3.58
CA ALA A 205 -19.73 20.48 3.59
C ALA A 205 -20.92 21.45 3.79
N THR A 206 -20.67 22.65 4.31
CA THR A 206 -21.72 23.68 4.49
C THR A 206 -21.89 24.60 3.29
N VAL A 207 -20.86 24.72 2.44
CA VAL A 207 -20.83 25.70 1.34
C VAL A 207 -21.02 25.06 -0.04
N GLY A 208 -21.08 23.74 -0.13
CA GLY A 208 -21.28 23.06 -1.42
C GLY A 208 -21.41 21.55 -1.29
N THR A 209 -21.34 20.86 -2.41
CA THR A 209 -21.40 19.40 -2.50
C THR A 209 -20.00 18.81 -2.53
N LEU A 210 -19.78 17.78 -1.67
CA LEU A 210 -18.52 17.06 -1.63
C LEU A 210 -18.60 15.80 -2.50
N SER A 211 -17.54 15.56 -3.26
CA SER A 211 -17.34 14.38 -4.10
C SER A 211 -15.98 13.76 -3.82
N LEU A 212 -15.81 12.49 -4.17
CA LEU A 212 -14.57 11.75 -3.95
C LEU A 212 -13.95 11.36 -5.28
N LEU A 213 -12.63 11.52 -5.37
CA LEU A 213 -11.82 10.98 -6.45
C LEU A 213 -10.98 9.84 -5.87
N LEU A 214 -11.18 8.62 -6.40
CA LEU A 214 -10.42 7.44 -5.96
C LEU A 214 -8.99 7.50 -6.50
N ARG A 215 -8.02 7.31 -5.63
CA ARG A 215 -6.61 7.26 -6.02
C ARG A 215 -6.19 5.84 -6.39
N LYS A 216 -5.21 5.74 -7.26
CA LYS A 216 -4.56 4.46 -7.54
C LYS A 216 -3.92 3.92 -6.24
N ALA A 217 -4.04 2.62 -6.02
CA ALA A 217 -3.39 1.96 -4.88
C ALA A 217 -1.88 2.23 -4.86
N GLY A 218 -1.37 2.68 -3.70
CA GLY A 218 0.04 3.03 -3.52
C GLY A 218 0.45 4.42 -4.02
N ASP A 219 -0.45 5.19 -4.64
CA ASP A 219 -0.16 6.57 -5.01
C ASP A 219 -0.27 7.49 -3.78
N VAL A 220 0.87 8.07 -3.40
CA VAL A 220 0.99 9.01 -2.26
C VAL A 220 1.38 10.41 -2.69
N VAL A 221 1.58 10.64 -3.99
CA VAL A 221 2.04 11.94 -4.51
C VAL A 221 0.89 12.93 -4.52
N SER A 222 1.05 14.07 -3.84
CA SER A 222 0.12 15.19 -3.95
C SER A 222 0.41 15.95 -5.24
N ALA A 223 -0.62 16.11 -6.07
CA ALA A 223 -0.53 16.92 -7.28
C ALA A 223 -0.84 18.39 -6.93
N ASP A 224 -0.17 19.31 -7.59
CA ASP A 224 -0.58 20.71 -7.55
C ASP A 224 -1.87 20.86 -8.36
N THR A 225 -2.95 21.20 -7.65
CA THR A 225 -4.29 21.29 -8.25
C THR A 225 -4.77 22.72 -8.23
N ARG A 226 -5.16 23.22 -9.39
CA ARG A 226 -5.79 24.55 -9.51
C ARG A 226 -7.31 24.42 -9.39
N ARG A 227 -7.93 25.52 -9.02
CA ARG A 227 -9.38 25.69 -9.10
C ARG A 227 -9.86 25.51 -10.55
N VAL A 228 -10.91 24.73 -10.75
CA VAL A 228 -11.57 24.55 -12.04
C VAL A 228 -12.93 25.27 -12.01
N THR A 229 -13.25 26.00 -13.07
CA THR A 229 -14.47 26.77 -13.20
C THR A 229 -15.24 26.34 -14.46
N THR A 230 -16.53 26.74 -14.58
CA THR A 230 -17.31 26.51 -15.83
C THR A 230 -16.64 27.11 -17.06
N HIS A 231 -15.84 28.15 -16.90
CA HIS A 231 -15.09 28.74 -18.03
C HIS A 231 -14.02 27.78 -18.56
N ASP A 232 -13.33 27.05 -17.65
CA ASP A 232 -12.30 26.06 -18.03
C ASP A 232 -12.89 24.88 -18.83
N LEU A 233 -14.18 24.58 -18.66
CA LEU A 233 -14.86 23.53 -19.44
C LEU A 233 -15.14 23.95 -20.87
N MET A 234 -15.27 25.26 -21.14
CA MET A 234 -15.58 25.81 -22.46
C MET A 234 -14.32 26.22 -23.23
N THR A 235 -13.21 26.37 -22.56
CA THR A 235 -11.93 26.71 -23.16
C THR A 235 -11.21 25.40 -23.51
N ALA A 236 -10.84 25.22 -24.78
CA ALA A 236 -9.93 24.13 -25.16
C ALA A 236 -8.67 24.20 -24.26
N PRO A 237 -8.10 23.06 -23.86
CA PRO A 237 -6.90 23.06 -23.06
C PRO A 237 -5.89 23.98 -23.73
N ALA A 238 -5.42 25.01 -23.00
CA ALA A 238 -4.38 25.89 -23.50
C ALA A 238 -3.20 24.98 -23.84
N GLN A 239 -2.89 24.84 -25.12
CA GLN A 239 -1.64 24.24 -25.55
C GLN A 239 -0.56 25.00 -24.82
N GLU A 240 0.25 24.31 -24.01
CA GLU A 240 1.45 24.90 -23.44
C GLU A 240 2.31 25.34 -24.62
N SER A 241 2.25 26.61 -24.94
CA SER A 241 3.07 27.18 -26.00
C SER A 241 4.52 27.12 -25.49
N HIS A 242 5.26 26.13 -25.94
CA HIS A 242 6.69 26.09 -25.72
C HIS A 242 7.32 27.25 -26.50
N PHE A 243 7.87 28.21 -25.78
CA PHE A 243 8.60 29.32 -26.39
C PHE A 243 10.07 28.95 -26.45
N VAL A 244 10.68 29.08 -27.62
CA VAL A 244 12.12 28.95 -27.82
C VAL A 244 12.71 30.35 -28.06
N THR A 245 13.73 30.71 -27.30
CA THR A 245 14.45 31.96 -27.48
C THR A 245 15.55 31.76 -28.54
N ILE A 246 15.42 32.39 -29.69
CA ILE A 246 16.40 32.32 -30.76
C ILE A 246 17.23 33.62 -30.73
N GLY A 247 18.54 33.47 -30.51
CA GLY A 247 19.49 34.58 -30.62
C GLY A 247 19.97 34.73 -32.09
N VAL A 248 19.61 35.83 -32.74
CA VAL A 248 20.07 36.16 -34.10
C VAL A 248 21.22 37.18 -34.03
N MET A 249 22.40 36.80 -34.53
CA MET A 249 23.51 37.71 -34.70
C MET A 249 23.43 38.37 -36.08
N ARG A 250 23.30 39.69 -36.11
CA ARG A 250 23.41 40.49 -37.38
C ARG A 250 24.87 40.84 -37.66
N PRO A 251 25.45 40.36 -38.76
CA PRO A 251 26.89 40.54 -39.05
C PRO A 251 27.30 42.01 -39.24
N SER A 252 26.36 42.91 -39.54
CA SER A 252 26.65 44.32 -39.85
C SER A 252 26.75 45.25 -38.64
N ARG A 253 26.37 44.87 -37.43
CA ARG A 253 26.36 45.70 -36.24
C ARG A 253 26.86 45.03 -34.97
N GLY A 254 27.15 43.75 -34.95
CA GLY A 254 27.62 43.03 -33.74
C GLY A 254 26.57 42.93 -32.62
N GLU A 255 25.35 43.28 -32.91
CA GLU A 255 24.26 43.31 -31.92
C GLU A 255 23.52 41.97 -31.90
N ARG A 256 23.43 41.35 -30.72
CA ARG A 256 22.66 40.13 -30.47
C ARG A 256 21.25 40.52 -30.08
N VAL A 257 20.27 40.15 -30.89
CA VAL A 257 18.87 40.37 -30.60
C VAL A 257 18.23 39.01 -30.31
N GLU A 258 17.58 38.87 -29.16
CA GLU A 258 16.88 37.68 -28.75
C GLU A 258 15.39 37.80 -29.10
N TYR A 259 14.86 36.82 -29.82
CA TYR A 259 13.45 36.71 -30.15
C TYR A 259 12.86 35.47 -29.49
N THR A 260 11.75 35.65 -28.77
CA THR A 260 10.97 34.54 -28.23
C THR A 260 9.89 34.16 -29.23
N VAL A 261 9.97 32.96 -29.80
CA VAL A 261 9.04 32.49 -30.83
C VAL A 261 8.28 31.26 -30.27
N PRO A 262 6.95 31.22 -30.41
CA PRO A 262 6.19 30.02 -30.08
C PRO A 262 6.53 28.89 -31.05
N VAL A 263 6.77 27.67 -30.54
CA VAL A 263 7.02 26.47 -31.35
C VAL A 263 5.73 25.67 -31.44
N GLU A 264 5.21 25.48 -32.65
CA GLU A 264 4.17 24.50 -32.91
C GLU A 264 4.80 23.12 -33.07
N GLU A 265 4.26 22.11 -32.40
CA GLU A 265 4.81 20.74 -32.27
C GLU A 265 4.93 19.99 -33.61
N GLY A 266 4.55 20.61 -34.74
CA GLY A 266 4.64 20.05 -36.10
C GLY A 266 6.02 20.16 -36.75
N ASP A 267 6.88 21.08 -36.32
CA ASP A 267 8.11 21.45 -37.06
C ASP A 267 9.39 20.77 -36.57
N ALA A 268 9.36 20.03 -35.49
CA ALA A 268 10.54 19.38 -34.92
C ALA A 268 11.13 18.24 -35.80
N HIS A 269 10.33 17.69 -36.74
CA HIS A 269 10.77 16.59 -37.62
C HIS A 269 11.41 17.08 -38.95
N SER A 270 11.21 18.34 -39.33
CA SER A 270 11.74 18.91 -40.59
C SER A 270 13.12 19.51 -40.45
N ALA A 271 13.52 19.91 -39.22
CA ALA A 271 14.83 20.56 -39.00
C ALA A 271 16.05 19.60 -38.96
N ALA A 272 15.81 18.29 -38.86
CA ALA A 272 16.87 17.27 -38.76
C ALA A 272 17.40 16.81 -40.13
N LEU A 273 16.86 17.24 -41.26
CA LEU A 273 17.20 16.75 -42.62
C LEU A 273 17.96 17.77 -43.51
N SER A 274 18.29 18.95 -42.98
CA SER A 274 19.10 19.93 -43.75
C SER A 274 20.50 20.12 -43.15
N SER A 275 21.32 19.08 -43.17
CA SER A 275 22.78 19.24 -42.99
C SER A 275 23.37 19.60 -44.35
N PRO A 276 24.14 20.71 -44.51
CA PRO A 276 24.80 21.01 -45.74
C PRO A 276 25.98 20.06 -45.94
N LEU A 277 26.06 19.49 -47.14
CA LEU A 277 27.21 18.69 -47.60
C LEU A 277 28.51 19.50 -47.54
N PRO A 278 29.64 18.88 -47.15
CA PRO A 278 30.94 19.57 -47.17
C PRO A 278 31.37 19.84 -48.61
N ALA A 279 31.78 21.08 -48.89
CA ALA A 279 32.41 21.49 -50.16
C ALA A 279 33.70 20.72 -50.38
N ARG A 280 33.82 20.10 -51.55
CA ARG A 280 35.01 19.45 -52.06
C ARG A 280 35.91 20.53 -52.67
N ASN A 281 37.12 20.63 -52.20
CA ASN A 281 38.29 21.06 -52.94
C ASN A 281 39.29 19.92 -52.99
#